data_1f2e34f8d08bd92a669678b7a6f7816a
#
_entry.id   1f2e34f8d08bd92a669678b7a6f7816a
#
_cell.length_a   1.000
_cell.length_b   1.000
_cell.length_c   1.000
_cell.angle_alpha   90.00
_cell.angle_beta   90.00
_cell.angle_gamma   90.00
#
_symmetry.space_group_name_H-M   'P 1'
#
loop_
_entity.id
_entity.type
_entity.pdbx_description
1 polymer ?
#
loop_
_entity_poly.entity_id
_entity_poly.type
_entity_poly.pdbx_seq_one_letter_code
_entity_poly.pdbx_strand_id
1 'polypeptide(L)'
;LLNCEGRRFASDYDSRGELAPRDVVSNAVIRESIKTHSEKFYLDITHKPAEFVKNRFPMIYERCLEEGVDITVDKIPVFPCQHYLMGGIDVDTNSETSIEGLFAAGECSHTGVHGANRLASNSLLEALVFSRTAANVMTERLRKERKPLGRQPLKKPIEGRALPHGYRSQIREILQDTYFVLPKPEKAEESYNKVEQILSELVSDDFAVTSDYVEARSIAIVASIILEEFKEGIK
;
A
#
# COMPACT_ATOMS: atom_id res chain seq x y z
N LEU A 1 -3.20 -21.27 8.64
CA LEU A 1 -4.32 -20.40 8.28
C LEU A 1 -5.63 -21.19 8.32
N LEU A 2 -6.65 -20.67 9.02
CA LEU A 2 -7.93 -21.34 9.22
C LEU A 2 -9.07 -20.46 8.70
N ASN A 3 -10.13 -21.07 8.16
CA ASN A 3 -11.39 -20.41 7.83
C ASN A 3 -12.35 -20.37 9.04
N CYS A 4 -13.56 -19.84 8.84
CA CYS A 4 -14.59 -19.72 9.89
C CYS A 4 -15.02 -21.08 10.49
N GLU A 5 -14.84 -22.18 9.77
CA GLU A 5 -15.13 -23.55 10.20
C GLU A 5 -13.97 -24.19 10.95
N GLY A 6 -12.84 -23.47 11.12
CA GLY A 6 -11.62 -24.00 11.73
C GLY A 6 -10.81 -24.93 10.83
N ARG A 7 -11.10 -24.97 9.53
CA ARG A 7 -10.43 -25.81 8.54
C ARG A 7 -9.23 -25.09 7.91
N ARG A 8 -8.12 -25.80 7.72
CA ARG A 8 -7.02 -25.34 6.84
C ARG A 8 -7.45 -25.48 5.39
N PHE A 9 -7.37 -24.41 4.63
CA PHE A 9 -7.90 -24.32 3.27
C PHE A 9 -6.85 -23.91 2.22
N ALA A 10 -5.74 -23.32 2.63
CA ALA A 10 -4.78 -22.74 1.69
C ALA A 10 -4.25 -23.76 0.67
N SER A 11 -4.08 -25.03 1.07
CA SER A 11 -3.65 -26.13 0.20
C SER A 11 -4.68 -26.53 -0.87
N ASP A 12 -5.94 -26.12 -0.73
CA ASP A 12 -6.97 -26.36 -1.77
C ASP A 12 -6.76 -25.43 -2.98
N TYR A 13 -6.04 -24.33 -2.80
CA TYR A 13 -5.80 -23.29 -3.80
C TYR A 13 -4.38 -23.33 -4.39
N ASP A 14 -3.39 -23.75 -3.59
CA ASP A 14 -1.99 -23.90 -4.02
C ASP A 14 -1.32 -25.02 -3.22
N SER A 15 -0.55 -25.88 -3.87
CA SER A 15 0.11 -27.02 -3.24
C SER A 15 1.11 -26.61 -2.14
N ARG A 16 1.63 -25.39 -2.17
CA ARG A 16 2.53 -24.82 -1.14
C ARG A 16 1.76 -24.37 0.11
N GLY A 17 0.41 -24.32 0.05
CA GLY A 17 -0.44 -23.90 1.15
C GLY A 17 -0.12 -22.48 1.64
N GLU A 18 0.05 -22.34 2.95
CA GLU A 18 0.35 -21.06 3.60
C GLU A 18 1.76 -20.51 3.28
N LEU A 19 2.62 -21.31 2.64
CA LEU A 19 3.96 -20.91 2.19
C LEU A 19 3.98 -20.41 0.74
N ALA A 20 2.84 -20.38 0.07
CA ALA A 20 2.71 -19.75 -1.24
C ALA A 20 3.00 -18.23 -1.17
N PRO A 21 3.33 -17.57 -2.28
CA PRO A 21 3.47 -16.12 -2.35
C PRO A 21 2.26 -15.37 -1.78
N ARG A 22 2.47 -14.15 -1.28
CA ARG A 22 1.43 -13.37 -0.59
C ARG A 22 0.18 -13.11 -1.42
N ASP A 23 0.34 -12.82 -2.70
CA ASP A 23 -0.75 -12.66 -3.67
C ASP A 23 -1.59 -13.92 -3.79
N VAL A 24 -0.96 -15.10 -3.86
CA VAL A 24 -1.64 -16.40 -3.92
C VAL A 24 -2.42 -16.67 -2.63
N VAL A 25 -1.81 -16.46 -1.46
CA VAL A 25 -2.48 -16.66 -0.17
C VAL A 25 -3.64 -15.68 0.01
N SER A 26 -3.45 -14.40 -0.35
CA SER A 26 -4.52 -13.41 -0.29
C SER A 26 -5.69 -13.76 -1.21
N ASN A 27 -5.39 -14.21 -2.42
CA ASN A 27 -6.40 -14.70 -3.37
C ASN A 27 -7.17 -15.91 -2.81
N ALA A 28 -6.46 -16.87 -2.19
CA ALA A 28 -7.08 -18.02 -1.53
C ALA A 28 -8.04 -17.59 -0.40
N VAL A 29 -7.64 -16.62 0.43
CA VAL A 29 -8.52 -16.08 1.50
C VAL A 29 -9.78 -15.45 0.92
N ILE A 30 -9.67 -14.61 -0.12
CA ILE A 30 -10.85 -13.96 -0.71
C ILE A 30 -11.76 -14.99 -1.40
N ARG A 31 -11.21 -15.98 -2.10
CA ARG A 31 -12.02 -17.04 -2.70
C ARG A 31 -12.73 -17.90 -1.65
N GLU A 32 -12.05 -18.24 -0.57
CA GLU A 32 -12.63 -18.99 0.54
C GLU A 32 -13.69 -18.16 1.27
N SER A 33 -13.51 -16.82 1.41
CA SER A 33 -14.54 -15.95 1.99
C SER A 33 -15.83 -15.92 1.17
N ILE A 34 -15.71 -15.88 -0.16
CA ILE A 34 -16.86 -15.96 -1.07
C ILE A 34 -17.57 -17.33 -0.91
N LYS A 35 -16.79 -18.42 -0.87
CA LYS A 35 -17.31 -19.80 -0.75
C LYS A 35 -18.02 -20.05 0.58
N THR A 36 -17.47 -19.52 1.69
CA THR A 36 -18.02 -19.71 3.04
C THR A 36 -18.98 -18.61 3.47
N HIS A 37 -19.16 -17.57 2.64
CA HIS A 37 -19.91 -16.35 2.99
C HIS A 37 -19.47 -15.74 4.33
N SER A 38 -18.14 -15.74 4.59
CA SER A 38 -17.56 -15.30 5.87
C SER A 38 -16.20 -14.64 5.67
N GLU A 39 -15.97 -13.54 6.38
CA GLU A 39 -14.68 -12.84 6.44
C GLU A 39 -13.85 -13.24 7.68
N LYS A 40 -14.26 -14.30 8.38
CA LYS A 40 -13.57 -14.77 9.59
C LYS A 40 -12.48 -15.77 9.24
N PHE A 41 -11.24 -15.31 9.31
CA PHE A 41 -10.04 -16.09 9.10
C PHE A 41 -9.08 -15.92 10.28
N TYR A 42 -8.26 -16.94 10.52
CA TYR A 42 -7.40 -16.98 11.69
C TYR A 42 -6.02 -17.55 11.37
N LEU A 43 -4.98 -16.94 11.95
CA LEU A 43 -3.68 -17.59 12.11
C LEU A 43 -3.66 -18.32 13.45
N ASP A 44 -3.21 -19.57 13.45
CA ASP A 44 -3.14 -20.42 14.62
C ASP A 44 -1.69 -20.84 14.88
N ILE A 45 -1.15 -20.43 16.03
CA ILE A 45 0.16 -20.82 16.54
C ILE A 45 0.05 -21.51 17.91
N THR A 46 -1.16 -21.77 18.38
CA THR A 46 -1.44 -22.34 19.73
C THR A 46 -0.87 -23.74 19.94
N HIS A 47 -0.48 -24.42 18.86
CA HIS A 47 0.22 -25.72 18.91
C HIS A 47 1.66 -25.61 19.41
N LYS A 48 2.23 -24.39 19.54
CA LYS A 48 3.57 -24.15 20.08
C LYS A 48 3.50 -23.84 21.59
N PRO A 49 4.54 -24.22 22.38
CA PRO A 49 4.61 -23.83 23.78
C PRO A 49 4.54 -22.30 23.95
N ALA A 50 3.80 -21.82 24.97
CA ALA A 50 3.61 -20.38 25.21
C ALA A 50 4.95 -19.63 25.36
N GLU A 51 5.92 -20.22 26.05
CA GLU A 51 7.25 -19.63 26.23
C GLU A 51 8.00 -19.49 24.88
N PHE A 52 7.87 -20.46 23.98
CA PHE A 52 8.44 -20.36 22.65
C PHE A 52 7.81 -19.19 21.88
N VAL A 53 6.49 -19.03 21.92
CA VAL A 53 5.76 -17.96 21.22
C VAL A 53 6.20 -16.59 21.74
N LYS A 54 6.23 -16.40 23.06
CA LYS A 54 6.64 -15.16 23.71
C LYS A 54 8.09 -14.77 23.39
N ASN A 55 9.00 -15.74 23.44
CA ASN A 55 10.41 -15.49 23.17
C ASN A 55 10.72 -15.26 21.69
N ARG A 56 9.98 -15.95 20.79
CA ARG A 56 10.23 -15.87 19.34
C ARG A 56 9.57 -14.66 18.69
N PHE A 57 8.42 -14.22 19.21
CA PHE A 57 7.60 -13.17 18.67
C PHE A 57 7.16 -12.15 19.74
N PRO A 58 8.08 -11.55 20.52
CA PRO A 58 7.72 -10.72 21.68
C PRO A 58 6.83 -9.53 21.30
N MET A 59 7.20 -8.78 20.28
CA MET A 59 6.43 -7.61 19.83
C MET A 59 5.04 -7.98 19.29
N ILE A 60 4.92 -9.08 18.56
CA ILE A 60 3.62 -9.55 18.05
C ILE A 60 2.75 -10.01 19.21
N TYR A 61 3.34 -10.73 20.18
CA TYR A 61 2.64 -11.17 21.38
C TYR A 61 2.08 -9.98 22.17
N GLU A 62 2.92 -9.00 22.49
CA GLU A 62 2.53 -7.78 23.22
C GLU A 62 1.42 -7.02 22.47
N ARG A 63 1.60 -6.81 21.17
CA ARG A 63 0.61 -6.07 20.36
C ARG A 63 -0.73 -6.80 20.28
N CYS A 64 -0.75 -8.11 20.09
CA CYS A 64 -1.99 -8.89 20.08
C CYS A 64 -2.67 -8.86 21.45
N LEU A 65 -1.88 -8.93 22.53
CA LEU A 65 -2.42 -8.88 23.90
C LEU A 65 -3.07 -7.53 24.21
N GLU A 66 -2.52 -6.42 23.74
CA GLU A 66 -3.13 -5.08 23.83
C GLU A 66 -4.51 -5.03 23.15
N GLU A 67 -4.71 -5.79 22.09
CA GLU A 67 -5.99 -5.92 21.37
C GLU A 67 -6.89 -7.04 21.96
N GLY A 68 -6.52 -7.63 23.13
CA GLY A 68 -7.29 -8.65 23.82
C GLY A 68 -7.12 -10.07 23.26
N VAL A 69 -6.08 -10.33 22.46
CA VAL A 69 -5.79 -11.65 21.87
C VAL A 69 -4.50 -12.22 22.45
N ASP A 70 -4.59 -13.25 23.30
CA ASP A 70 -3.43 -14.00 23.76
C ASP A 70 -3.08 -15.10 22.75
N ILE A 71 -2.12 -14.85 21.88
CA ILE A 71 -1.72 -15.73 20.78
C ILE A 71 -1.13 -17.09 21.26
N THR A 72 -0.92 -17.28 22.55
CA THR A 72 -0.50 -18.56 23.11
C THR A 72 -1.67 -19.52 23.30
N VAL A 73 -2.90 -19.01 23.34
CA VAL A 73 -4.14 -19.77 23.53
C VAL A 73 -5.25 -19.40 22.55
N ASP A 74 -5.20 -18.18 22.01
CA ASP A 74 -6.18 -17.67 21.07
C ASP A 74 -5.64 -17.69 19.62
N LYS A 75 -6.56 -17.77 18.66
CA LYS A 75 -6.27 -17.62 17.24
C LYS A 75 -6.27 -16.14 16.85
N ILE A 76 -5.31 -15.71 16.05
CA ILE A 76 -5.19 -14.32 15.59
C ILE A 76 -6.17 -14.08 14.44
N PRO A 77 -7.16 -13.17 14.56
CA PRO A 77 -8.01 -12.81 13.45
C PRO A 77 -7.18 -12.13 12.34
N VAL A 78 -7.37 -12.54 11.09
CA VAL A 78 -6.63 -11.97 9.94
C VAL A 78 -7.53 -11.85 8.74
N PHE A 79 -7.27 -10.82 7.93
CA PHE A 79 -7.87 -10.63 6.61
C PHE A 79 -6.87 -9.90 5.70
N PRO A 80 -6.87 -10.14 4.38
CA PRO A 80 -6.00 -9.42 3.46
C PRO A 80 -6.30 -7.93 3.47
N CYS A 81 -5.25 -7.10 3.50
CA CYS A 81 -5.35 -5.66 3.35
C CYS A 81 -4.19 -5.12 2.53
N GLN A 82 -4.31 -3.89 2.03
CA GLN A 82 -3.22 -3.18 1.39
C GLN A 82 -2.07 -3.02 2.38
N HIS A 83 -0.86 -3.43 1.97
CA HIS A 83 0.34 -3.37 2.79
C HIS A 83 1.47 -2.57 2.15
N TYR A 84 1.69 -2.73 0.84
CA TYR A 84 2.77 -2.09 0.11
C TYR A 84 2.33 -1.85 -1.34
N LEU A 85 2.63 -0.66 -1.88
CA LEU A 85 2.38 -0.33 -3.28
C LEU A 85 3.66 -0.56 -4.08
N MET A 86 3.65 -1.54 -5.01
CA MET A 86 4.67 -1.64 -6.05
C MET A 86 4.32 -0.67 -7.17
N GLY A 87 5.33 0.01 -7.70
CA GLY A 87 5.10 1.12 -8.61
C GLY A 87 5.46 2.46 -7.96
N GLY A 88 5.13 3.56 -8.60
CA GLY A 88 5.40 4.90 -8.09
C GLY A 88 6.10 5.80 -9.10
N ILE A 89 6.88 6.76 -8.62
CA ILE A 89 7.66 7.69 -9.46
C ILE A 89 8.78 6.90 -10.13
N ASP A 90 8.78 6.86 -11.45
CA ASP A 90 9.80 6.15 -12.23
C ASP A 90 11.18 6.78 -12.04
N VAL A 91 12.19 5.95 -11.77
CA VAL A 91 13.56 6.37 -11.49
C VAL A 91 14.57 5.45 -12.16
N ASP A 92 15.73 6.02 -12.50
CA ASP A 92 16.89 5.27 -12.97
C ASP A 92 17.65 4.59 -11.81
N THR A 93 18.75 3.94 -12.12
CA THR A 93 19.65 3.29 -11.13
C THR A 93 20.32 4.28 -10.18
N ASN A 94 20.28 5.58 -10.46
CA ASN A 94 20.78 6.66 -9.62
C ASN A 94 19.66 7.28 -8.74
N SER A 95 18.44 6.75 -8.81
CA SER A 95 17.23 7.28 -8.18
C SER A 95 16.78 8.63 -8.77
N GLU A 96 17.21 8.98 -9.97
CA GLU A 96 16.84 10.21 -10.65
C GLU A 96 15.58 9.99 -11.49
N THR A 97 14.65 10.94 -11.41
CA THR A 97 13.43 10.93 -12.21
C THR A 97 13.69 11.54 -13.60
N SER A 98 12.69 11.50 -14.49
CA SER A 98 12.73 12.21 -15.76
C SER A 98 12.81 13.76 -15.64
N ILE A 99 12.59 14.30 -14.44
CA ILE A 99 12.69 15.75 -14.15
C ILE A 99 14.08 16.01 -13.58
N GLU A 100 14.86 16.84 -14.26
CA GLU A 100 16.21 17.18 -13.86
C GLU A 100 16.28 17.70 -12.41
N GLY A 101 17.14 17.10 -11.59
CA GLY A 101 17.34 17.47 -10.18
C GLY A 101 16.28 16.96 -9.22
N LEU A 102 15.29 16.20 -9.70
CA LEU A 102 14.31 15.53 -8.86
C LEU A 102 14.67 14.07 -8.70
N PHE A 103 14.70 13.60 -7.44
CA PHE A 103 15.01 12.23 -7.05
C PHE A 103 13.86 11.61 -6.26
N ALA A 104 13.68 10.30 -6.39
CA ALA A 104 12.75 9.55 -5.54
C ALA A 104 13.39 8.23 -5.08
N ALA A 105 13.14 7.84 -3.84
CA ALA A 105 13.65 6.59 -3.28
C ALA A 105 12.72 6.06 -2.18
N GLY A 106 12.67 4.74 -2.01
CA GLY A 106 11.76 4.04 -1.10
C GLY A 106 10.41 3.76 -1.73
N GLU A 107 9.38 3.55 -0.93
CA GLU A 107 8.06 3.10 -1.40
C GLU A 107 7.39 4.05 -2.42
N CYS A 108 7.76 5.33 -2.44
CA CYS A 108 7.24 6.28 -3.41
C CYS A 108 7.86 6.16 -4.81
N SER A 109 8.92 5.37 -4.99
CA SER A 109 9.65 5.22 -6.25
C SER A 109 9.39 3.88 -6.92
N HIS A 110 9.39 3.91 -8.25
CA HIS A 110 9.39 2.72 -9.09
C HIS A 110 10.82 2.46 -9.60
N THR A 111 11.54 1.60 -8.90
CA THR A 111 12.92 1.19 -9.26
C THR A 111 12.94 -0.03 -10.18
N GLY A 112 11.80 -0.69 -10.40
CA GLY A 112 11.68 -1.96 -11.12
C GLY A 112 12.14 -3.20 -10.34
N VAL A 113 12.78 -3.04 -9.17
CA VAL A 113 13.36 -4.17 -8.40
C VAL A 113 12.32 -5.18 -7.92
N HIS A 114 11.11 -4.72 -7.65
CA HIS A 114 10.05 -5.58 -7.10
C HIS A 114 9.19 -6.26 -8.18
N GLY A 115 9.21 -5.75 -9.41
CA GLY A 115 8.30 -6.24 -10.44
C GLY A 115 6.84 -6.14 -9.99
N ALA A 116 6.05 -7.14 -10.35
CA ALA A 116 4.63 -7.21 -9.97
C ALA A 116 4.38 -7.75 -8.55
N ASN A 117 5.38 -8.33 -7.88
CA ASN A 117 5.20 -8.97 -6.57
C ASN A 117 6.47 -8.93 -5.73
N ARG A 118 6.49 -8.05 -4.74
CA ARG A 118 7.64 -7.84 -3.87
C ARG A 118 7.89 -9.04 -2.94
N LEU A 119 9.14 -9.53 -2.90
CA LEU A 119 9.58 -10.47 -1.88
C LEU A 119 9.58 -9.81 -0.49
N ALA A 120 9.23 -10.61 0.53
CA ALA A 120 9.20 -10.15 1.91
C ALA A 120 10.52 -9.49 2.34
N SER A 121 10.45 -8.39 3.07
CA SER A 121 11.54 -7.58 3.62
C SER A 121 12.40 -6.80 2.61
N ASN A 122 12.21 -6.98 1.30
CA ASN A 122 13.03 -6.30 0.29
C ASN A 122 12.76 -4.80 0.16
N SER A 123 11.60 -4.30 0.59
CA SER A 123 11.29 -2.86 0.55
C SER A 123 12.26 -2.02 1.37
N LEU A 124 12.66 -2.49 2.55
CA LEU A 124 13.63 -1.78 3.37
C LEU A 124 15.02 -1.76 2.74
N LEU A 125 15.44 -2.88 2.11
CA LEU A 125 16.71 -2.94 1.40
C LEU A 125 16.73 -2.02 0.20
N GLU A 126 15.68 -2.00 -0.60
CA GLU A 126 15.50 -1.06 -1.71
C GLU A 126 15.61 0.38 -1.21
N ALA A 127 14.82 0.74 -0.21
CA ALA A 127 14.82 2.10 0.34
C ALA A 127 16.22 2.54 0.81
N LEU A 128 16.95 1.68 1.51
CA LEU A 128 18.31 1.98 1.98
C LEU A 128 19.31 2.14 0.84
N VAL A 129 19.30 1.22 -0.13
CA VAL A 129 20.25 1.24 -1.25
C VAL A 129 20.02 2.45 -2.15
N PHE A 130 18.77 2.66 -2.60
CA PHE A 130 18.45 3.74 -3.52
C PHE A 130 18.53 5.12 -2.86
N SER A 131 18.14 5.28 -1.59
CA SER A 131 18.35 6.54 -0.86
C SER A 131 19.82 6.89 -0.71
N ARG A 132 20.68 5.89 -0.44
CA ARG A 132 22.13 6.10 -0.38
C ARG A 132 22.70 6.51 -1.73
N THR A 133 22.26 5.87 -2.80
CA THR A 133 22.66 6.18 -4.18
C THR A 133 22.25 7.61 -4.54
N ALA A 134 20.99 7.97 -4.33
CA ALA A 134 20.48 9.32 -4.53
C ALA A 134 21.32 10.37 -3.77
N ALA A 135 21.60 10.14 -2.50
CA ALA A 135 22.40 11.05 -1.68
C ALA A 135 23.82 11.24 -2.22
N ASN A 136 24.47 10.19 -2.72
CA ASN A 136 25.80 10.27 -3.32
C ASN A 136 25.77 11.10 -4.61
N VAL A 137 24.82 10.82 -5.52
CA VAL A 137 24.66 11.57 -6.78
C VAL A 137 24.36 13.04 -6.55
N MET A 138 23.42 13.34 -5.65
CA MET A 138 23.10 14.72 -5.26
C MET A 138 24.32 15.45 -4.69
N THR A 139 25.10 14.78 -3.82
CA THR A 139 26.29 15.36 -3.22
C THR A 139 27.36 15.69 -4.27
N GLU A 140 27.58 14.81 -5.23
CA GLU A 140 28.54 15.05 -6.33
C GLU A 140 28.10 16.21 -7.22
N ARG A 141 26.81 16.30 -7.56
CA ARG A 141 26.26 17.42 -8.33
C ARG A 141 26.42 18.75 -7.60
N LEU A 142 26.05 18.80 -6.33
CA LEU A 142 26.18 20.01 -5.52
C LEU A 142 27.63 20.48 -5.36
N ARG A 143 28.62 19.55 -5.38
CA ARG A 143 30.04 19.90 -5.37
C ARG A 143 30.50 20.53 -6.70
N LYS A 144 29.92 20.08 -7.83
CA LYS A 144 30.28 20.57 -9.16
C LYS A 144 29.56 21.88 -9.51
N GLU A 145 28.30 22.00 -9.12
CA GLU A 145 27.41 23.11 -9.48
C GLU A 145 26.94 23.87 -8.23
N ARG A 146 27.82 24.73 -7.67
CA ARG A 146 27.41 25.62 -6.60
C ARG A 146 26.61 26.82 -7.16
N LYS A 147 25.36 26.59 -7.51
CA LYS A 147 24.41 27.69 -7.73
C LYS A 147 23.73 28.00 -6.38
N PRO A 148 23.78 29.27 -5.88
CA PRO A 148 22.97 29.64 -4.74
C PRO A 148 21.51 29.44 -5.08
N LEU A 149 20.82 28.58 -4.38
CA LEU A 149 19.37 28.50 -4.41
C LEU A 149 18.83 29.82 -3.84
N GLY A 150 18.25 30.66 -4.71
CA GLY A 150 17.48 31.80 -4.24
C GLY A 150 16.39 31.30 -3.29
N ARG A 151 16.33 31.87 -2.07
CA ARG A 151 15.22 31.58 -1.16
C ARG A 151 13.94 32.08 -1.79
N GLN A 152 13.12 31.16 -2.30
CA GLN A 152 11.75 31.51 -2.60
C GLN A 152 11.02 31.71 -1.27
N PRO A 153 10.30 32.82 -1.08
CA PRO A 153 9.47 32.96 0.11
C PRO A 153 8.46 31.84 0.14
N LEU A 154 8.32 31.21 1.30
CA LEU A 154 7.24 30.25 1.52
C LEU A 154 5.92 30.95 1.22
N LYS A 155 5.15 30.41 0.26
CA LYS A 155 3.80 30.89 0.01
C LYS A 155 3.01 30.70 1.31
N LYS A 156 2.23 31.70 1.68
CA LYS A 156 1.28 31.55 2.82
C LYS A 156 0.39 30.32 2.56
N PRO A 157 -0.02 29.62 3.63
CA PRO A 157 -1.03 28.58 3.48
C PRO A 157 -2.24 29.16 2.72
N ILE A 158 -2.77 28.41 1.76
CA ILE A 158 -3.97 28.80 1.05
C ILE A 158 -5.11 28.65 2.05
N GLU A 159 -5.71 29.79 2.45
CA GLU A 159 -6.92 29.83 3.22
C GLU A 159 -8.10 29.41 2.34
N GLY A 160 -9.02 28.66 2.85
CA GLY A 160 -10.19 28.19 2.10
C GLY A 160 -11.18 27.48 3.02
N ARG A 161 -12.24 26.91 2.48
CA ARG A 161 -13.21 26.16 3.26
C ARG A 161 -12.62 24.83 3.76
N ALA A 162 -13.18 24.32 4.86
CA ALA A 162 -12.78 23.01 5.37
C ALA A 162 -13.17 21.88 4.41
N LEU A 163 -12.29 20.91 4.23
CA LEU A 163 -12.58 19.71 3.45
C LEU A 163 -13.69 18.91 4.15
N PRO A 164 -14.80 18.55 3.46
CA PRO A 164 -15.80 17.64 4.01
C PRO A 164 -15.20 16.27 4.34
N HIS A 165 -15.70 15.61 5.37
CA HIS A 165 -15.26 14.26 5.71
C HIS A 165 -15.72 13.24 4.65
N GLY A 166 -14.94 12.16 4.46
CA GLY A 166 -15.37 11.00 3.70
C GLY A 166 -14.68 10.78 2.36
N TYR A 167 -14.03 11.78 1.77
CA TYR A 167 -13.35 11.61 0.46
C TYR A 167 -12.39 10.43 0.45
N ARG A 168 -11.52 10.30 1.45
CA ARG A 168 -10.54 9.19 1.51
C ARG A 168 -11.22 7.83 1.67
N SER A 169 -12.27 7.74 2.48
CA SER A 169 -13.02 6.49 2.65
C SER A 169 -13.72 6.10 1.36
N GLN A 170 -14.36 7.04 0.71
CA GLN A 170 -15.06 6.82 -0.56
C GLN A 170 -14.11 6.31 -1.67
N ILE A 171 -12.92 6.92 -1.82
CA ILE A 171 -11.93 6.47 -2.79
C ILE A 171 -11.44 5.05 -2.47
N ARG A 172 -11.18 4.77 -1.18
CA ARG A 172 -10.77 3.42 -0.74
C ARG A 172 -11.83 2.37 -1.03
N GLU A 173 -13.11 2.68 -0.79
CA GLU A 173 -14.23 1.78 -1.10
C GLU A 173 -14.35 1.50 -2.60
N ILE A 174 -14.17 2.51 -3.46
CA ILE A 174 -14.15 2.36 -4.91
C ILE A 174 -13.02 1.41 -5.32
N LEU A 175 -11.79 1.63 -4.84
CA LEU A 175 -10.65 0.77 -5.13
C LEU A 175 -10.82 -0.64 -4.56
N GLN A 176 -11.33 -0.76 -3.33
CA GLN A 176 -11.60 -2.05 -2.68
C GLN A 176 -12.58 -2.89 -3.48
N ASP A 177 -13.64 -2.27 -4.04
CA ASP A 177 -14.63 -2.98 -4.83
C ASP A 177 -14.15 -3.31 -6.26
N THR A 178 -13.20 -2.56 -6.80
CA THR A 178 -12.79 -2.68 -8.21
C THR A 178 -11.44 -3.36 -8.38
N TYR A 179 -10.43 -2.95 -7.63
CA TYR A 179 -9.02 -3.29 -7.86
C TYR A 179 -8.33 -3.93 -6.65
N PHE A 180 -9.07 -4.63 -5.81
CA PHE A 180 -8.47 -5.35 -4.68
C PHE A 180 -7.86 -6.71 -5.13
N VAL A 181 -7.78 -7.69 -4.24
CA VAL A 181 -7.15 -9.01 -4.46
C VAL A 181 -7.75 -9.79 -5.66
N LEU A 182 -9.04 -9.62 -5.94
CA LEU A 182 -9.72 -10.15 -7.12
C LEU A 182 -10.25 -8.98 -7.94
N PRO A 183 -9.45 -8.44 -8.87
CA PRO A 183 -9.85 -7.31 -9.69
C PRO A 183 -11.09 -7.60 -10.55
N LYS A 184 -11.94 -6.59 -10.73
CA LYS A 184 -13.20 -6.64 -11.48
C LYS A 184 -13.13 -5.69 -12.70
N PRO A 185 -12.61 -6.16 -13.85
CA PRO A 185 -12.46 -5.33 -15.04
C PRO A 185 -13.76 -4.68 -15.51
N GLU A 186 -14.89 -5.35 -15.30
CA GLU A 186 -16.23 -4.86 -15.67
C GLU A 186 -16.66 -3.60 -14.91
N LYS A 187 -16.01 -3.29 -13.80
CA LYS A 187 -16.25 -2.07 -13.00
C LYS A 187 -15.25 -0.95 -13.25
N ALA A 188 -14.17 -1.20 -14.00
CA ALA A 188 -13.06 -0.29 -14.14
C ALA A 188 -13.47 1.10 -14.65
N GLU A 189 -14.25 1.16 -15.72
CA GLU A 189 -14.71 2.41 -16.33
C GLU A 189 -15.61 3.23 -15.39
N GLU A 190 -16.58 2.59 -14.75
CA GLU A 190 -17.46 3.27 -13.79
C GLU A 190 -16.67 3.81 -12.59
N SER A 191 -15.74 3.03 -12.06
CA SER A 191 -14.92 3.40 -10.91
C SER A 191 -13.92 4.52 -11.25
N TYR A 192 -13.32 4.47 -12.43
CA TYR A 192 -12.49 5.55 -12.94
C TYR A 192 -13.26 6.88 -13.01
N ASN A 193 -14.46 6.86 -13.61
CA ASN A 193 -15.29 8.06 -13.73
C ASN A 193 -15.70 8.64 -12.36
N LYS A 194 -15.99 7.79 -11.37
CA LYS A 194 -16.27 8.23 -10.00
C LYS A 194 -15.06 8.91 -9.34
N VAL A 195 -13.86 8.35 -9.51
CA VAL A 195 -12.63 8.93 -8.95
C VAL A 195 -12.29 10.25 -9.65
N GLU A 196 -12.44 10.34 -10.97
CA GLU A 196 -12.24 11.57 -11.74
C GLU A 196 -13.19 12.70 -11.31
N GLN A 197 -14.45 12.35 -11.02
CA GLN A 197 -15.40 13.32 -10.45
C GLN A 197 -14.91 13.85 -9.11
N ILE A 198 -14.51 12.97 -8.20
CA ILE A 198 -13.95 13.35 -6.88
C ILE A 198 -12.70 14.23 -7.05
N LEU A 199 -11.80 13.85 -7.95
CA LEU A 199 -10.58 14.61 -8.22
C LEU A 199 -10.90 15.99 -8.77
N SER A 200 -11.87 16.11 -9.69
CA SER A 200 -12.35 17.37 -10.22
C SER A 200 -12.93 18.28 -9.13
N GLU A 201 -13.71 17.73 -8.20
CA GLU A 201 -14.23 18.49 -7.05
C GLU A 201 -13.09 19.00 -6.16
N LEU A 202 -12.12 18.12 -5.82
CA LEU A 202 -10.96 18.49 -5.00
C LEU A 202 -10.05 19.56 -5.64
N VAL A 203 -10.01 19.64 -6.96
CA VAL A 203 -9.18 20.61 -7.69
C VAL A 203 -9.91 21.92 -7.96
N SER A 204 -11.22 21.87 -8.21
CA SER A 204 -12.03 23.05 -8.59
C SER A 204 -12.50 23.88 -7.39
N ASP A 205 -12.59 23.27 -6.23
CA ASP A 205 -13.07 23.90 -5.03
C ASP A 205 -11.97 24.65 -4.25
N ASP A 206 -12.35 25.73 -3.59
CA ASP A 206 -11.43 26.53 -2.75
C ASP A 206 -11.31 25.93 -1.34
N PHE A 207 -10.64 24.79 -1.25
CA PHE A 207 -10.35 24.14 0.02
C PHE A 207 -9.07 24.68 0.66
N ALA A 208 -9.09 24.82 1.97
CA ALA A 208 -7.88 25.10 2.76
C ALA A 208 -6.85 23.97 2.58
N VAL A 209 -5.59 24.35 2.35
CA VAL A 209 -4.51 23.37 2.21
C VAL A 209 -4.13 22.82 3.57
N THR A 210 -4.80 21.75 3.97
CA THR A 210 -4.55 20.98 5.21
C THR A 210 -3.93 19.63 4.86
N SER A 211 -3.41 18.90 5.86
CA SER A 211 -2.93 17.52 5.68
C SER A 211 -4.03 16.63 5.09
N ASP A 212 -5.25 16.77 5.59
CA ASP A 212 -6.41 15.98 5.14
C ASP A 212 -6.76 16.23 3.67
N TYR A 213 -6.71 17.50 3.24
CA TYR A 213 -6.88 17.86 1.83
C TYR A 213 -5.76 17.29 0.94
N VAL A 214 -4.50 17.44 1.37
CA VAL A 214 -3.36 16.91 0.61
C VAL A 214 -3.44 15.39 0.48
N GLU A 215 -3.78 14.69 1.56
CA GLU A 215 -3.95 13.23 1.54
C GLU A 215 -5.12 12.80 0.65
N ALA A 216 -6.28 13.48 0.73
CA ALA A 216 -7.44 13.17 -0.09
C ALA A 216 -7.14 13.38 -1.59
N ARG A 217 -6.48 14.49 -1.94
CA ARG A 217 -6.08 14.77 -3.31
C ARG A 217 -5.03 13.77 -3.82
N SER A 218 -4.05 13.42 -2.99
CA SER A 218 -2.99 12.48 -3.39
C SER A 218 -3.55 11.08 -3.65
N ILE A 219 -4.43 10.58 -2.76
CA ILE A 219 -5.06 9.27 -2.97
C ILE A 219 -5.99 9.28 -4.19
N ALA A 220 -6.68 10.39 -4.50
CA ALA A 220 -7.51 10.52 -5.70
C ALA A 220 -6.67 10.43 -6.97
N ILE A 221 -5.52 11.14 -7.02
CA ILE A 221 -4.60 11.10 -8.17
C ILE A 221 -4.06 9.68 -8.38
N VAL A 222 -3.58 9.02 -7.32
CA VAL A 222 -3.06 7.65 -7.41
C VAL A 222 -4.15 6.68 -7.84
N ALA A 223 -5.36 6.82 -7.30
CA ALA A 223 -6.50 5.98 -7.66
C ALA A 223 -6.91 6.15 -9.14
N SER A 224 -6.90 7.40 -9.64
CA SER A 224 -7.16 7.70 -11.06
C SER A 224 -6.15 7.00 -11.97
N ILE A 225 -4.86 7.12 -11.69
CA ILE A 225 -3.80 6.46 -12.47
C ILE A 225 -3.96 4.95 -12.48
N ILE A 226 -4.18 4.33 -11.30
CA ILE A 226 -4.36 2.87 -11.20
C ILE A 226 -5.57 2.40 -12.00
N LEU A 227 -6.70 3.10 -11.90
CA LEU A 227 -7.93 2.73 -12.58
C LEU A 227 -7.87 2.98 -14.09
N GLU A 228 -7.14 4.00 -14.52
CA GLU A 228 -6.89 4.28 -15.95
C GLU A 228 -6.09 3.15 -16.59
N GLU A 229 -4.95 2.77 -15.97
CA GLU A 229 -4.13 1.64 -16.44
C GLU A 229 -4.91 0.32 -16.41
N PHE A 230 -5.70 0.11 -15.36
CA PHE A 230 -6.52 -1.09 -15.25
C PHE A 230 -7.62 -1.16 -16.31
N LYS A 231 -8.26 -0.06 -16.62
CA LYS A 231 -9.25 0.07 -17.69
C LYS A 231 -8.65 -0.22 -19.07
N GLU A 232 -7.43 0.26 -19.31
CA GLU A 232 -6.71 0.02 -20.57
C GLU A 232 -6.15 -1.41 -20.71
N GLY A 233 -6.28 -2.23 -19.66
CA GLY A 233 -5.85 -3.63 -19.65
C GLY A 233 -4.33 -3.80 -19.45
N ILE A 234 -3.65 -2.80 -18.95
CA ILE A 234 -2.26 -2.90 -18.51
C ILE A 234 -2.24 -3.74 -17.23
N LYS A 235 -1.56 -4.87 -17.27
CA LYS A 235 -1.48 -5.86 -16.18
C LYS A 235 -0.24 -5.67 -15.34
#